data_1caf1b37f8f9e2b889fe1e8336166377
#
_entry.id   1caf1b37f8f9e2b889fe1e8336166377
#
_cell.length_a   1.000
_cell.length_b   1.000
_cell.length_c   1.000
_cell.angle_alpha   90.00
_cell.angle_beta   90.00
_cell.angle_gamma   90.00
#
_symmetry.space_group_name_H-M   'P 1'
#
loop_
_entity.id
_entity.type
_entity.pdbx_description
1 polymer ?
#
loop_
_entity_poly.entity_id
_entity_poly.type
_entity_poly.pdbx_seq_one_letter_code
_entity_poly.pdbx_strand_id
1 'polypeptide(L)'
;MRSGFELQLKHKKFSRIDKICKGDTMRFFIDTANVEDIRKANDLGVICGVTTNPSLIAKEGLDFKEVIKEITSIVDGPISGEVKPTTLDFEGMMKEAREIAAIHPNMVVKIPMTAEGLKACHQCKKEGIKTNITLIFSANQALLAARAGATYVSPFIGRLDDISEDGLDLIRTISDMFSINNIDAQIICASVRNPIHVLQCALAGADIATVPYKVIETMIHHPLTDQGIAKFQADYKKVFG
;
A
#
# COMPACT_ATOMS: atom_id res chain seq x y z
N MET A 1 -17.32 -34.03 14.47
CA MET A 1 -17.48 -32.78 13.65
C MET A 1 -16.38 -31.72 13.82
N ARG A 2 -15.48 -31.80 14.83
CA ARG A 2 -14.35 -30.84 14.98
C ARG A 2 -13.15 -31.11 14.07
N SER A 3 -12.92 -32.35 13.62
CA SER A 3 -11.75 -32.72 12.82
C SER A 3 -11.76 -32.20 11.37
N GLY A 4 -12.94 -32.07 10.76
CA GLY A 4 -13.06 -31.62 9.38
C GLY A 4 -12.79 -30.11 9.19
N PHE A 5 -13.17 -29.33 10.21
CA PHE A 5 -12.98 -27.87 10.17
C PHE A 5 -11.50 -27.45 10.38
N GLU A 6 -10.80 -28.16 11.28
CA GLU A 6 -9.35 -27.96 11.48
C GLU A 6 -8.52 -28.43 10.27
N LEU A 7 -8.94 -29.49 9.58
CA LEU A 7 -8.26 -29.94 8.36
C LEU A 7 -8.43 -28.95 7.19
N GLN A 8 -9.62 -28.36 7.03
CA GLN A 8 -9.86 -27.32 6.01
C GLN A 8 -9.07 -26.06 6.31
N LEU A 9 -8.93 -25.64 7.58
CA LEU A 9 -8.10 -24.50 7.96
C LEU A 9 -6.61 -24.77 7.72
N LYS A 10 -6.13 -25.98 7.95
CA LYS A 10 -4.75 -26.38 7.62
C LYS A 10 -4.49 -26.38 6.12
N HIS A 11 -5.40 -26.89 5.30
CA HIS A 11 -5.26 -26.87 3.84
C HIS A 11 -5.31 -25.45 3.26
N LYS A 12 -6.16 -24.55 3.81
CA LYS A 12 -6.19 -23.13 3.37
C LYS A 12 -4.95 -22.36 3.78
N LYS A 13 -4.36 -22.62 4.96
CA LYS A 13 -3.06 -22.05 5.33
C LYS A 13 -1.94 -22.50 4.40
N PHE A 14 -1.96 -23.77 3.96
CA PHE A 14 -0.96 -24.29 3.01
C PHE A 14 -1.04 -23.60 1.65
N SER A 15 -2.23 -23.33 1.10
CA SER A 15 -2.36 -22.66 -0.21
C SER A 15 -1.86 -21.20 -0.20
N ARG A 16 -1.88 -20.54 0.95
CA ARG A 16 -1.35 -19.18 1.11
C ARG A 16 0.17 -19.19 1.36
N ILE A 17 0.68 -20.19 2.08
CA ILE A 17 2.12 -20.46 2.20
C ILE A 17 2.71 -20.83 0.83
N ASP A 18 1.97 -21.57 -0.01
CA ASP A 18 2.38 -21.88 -1.37
C ASP A 18 2.40 -20.64 -2.30
N LYS A 19 1.53 -19.66 -2.09
CA LYS A 19 1.59 -18.34 -2.76
C LYS A 19 2.79 -17.51 -2.28
N ILE A 20 3.10 -17.54 -0.99
CA ILE A 20 4.29 -16.91 -0.40
C ILE A 20 5.57 -17.55 -0.94
N CYS A 21 5.61 -18.87 -1.06
CA CYS A 21 6.74 -19.61 -1.64
C CYS A 21 6.92 -19.45 -3.16
N LYS A 22 5.93 -18.86 -3.86
CA LYS A 22 5.98 -18.55 -5.31
C LYS A 22 6.44 -17.14 -5.64
N GLY A 23 6.96 -16.37 -4.68
CA GLY A 23 7.59 -15.06 -4.93
C GLY A 23 6.76 -13.83 -4.60
N ASP A 24 5.56 -13.98 -4.04
CA ASP A 24 4.71 -12.85 -3.62
C ASP A 24 4.89 -12.54 -2.12
N THR A 25 6.03 -11.94 -1.78
CA THR A 25 6.22 -11.32 -0.45
C THR A 25 5.46 -10.01 -0.37
N MET A 26 5.10 -9.55 0.86
CA MET A 26 4.55 -8.21 1.04
C MET A 26 5.49 -7.17 0.41
N ARG A 27 4.94 -6.33 -0.46
CA ARG A 27 5.68 -5.29 -1.17
C ARG A 27 5.62 -3.97 -0.43
N PHE A 28 6.61 -3.11 -0.69
CA PHE A 28 6.59 -1.74 -0.17
C PHE A 28 6.27 -0.75 -1.29
N PHE A 29 5.31 0.13 -1.00
CA PHE A 29 5.14 1.40 -1.67
C PHE A 29 5.65 2.50 -0.73
N ILE A 30 6.07 3.62 -1.29
CA ILE A 30 6.37 4.81 -0.50
C ILE A 30 5.15 5.74 -0.47
N ASP A 31 4.82 6.27 0.72
CA ASP A 31 3.69 7.19 0.92
C ASP A 31 4.16 8.63 1.02
N THR A 32 4.42 9.24 -0.13
CA THR A 32 4.88 10.63 -0.23
C THR A 32 4.70 11.18 -1.64
N ALA A 33 4.68 12.51 -1.76
CA ALA A 33 4.81 13.23 -3.03
C ALA A 33 6.19 13.92 -3.16
N ASN A 34 7.04 13.81 -2.13
CA ASN A 34 8.38 14.37 -2.16
C ASN A 34 9.30 13.52 -3.04
N VAL A 35 9.72 14.11 -4.15
CA VAL A 35 10.51 13.43 -5.17
C VAL A 35 11.87 12.97 -4.64
N GLU A 36 12.49 13.74 -3.78
CA GLU A 36 13.79 13.41 -3.20
C GLU A 36 13.72 12.17 -2.29
N ASP A 37 12.68 12.08 -1.46
CA ASP A 37 12.42 10.90 -0.64
C ASP A 37 12.15 9.67 -1.50
N ILE A 38 11.41 9.84 -2.61
CA ILE A 38 11.15 8.76 -3.57
C ILE A 38 12.45 8.27 -4.20
N ARG A 39 13.33 9.17 -4.66
CA ARG A 39 14.65 8.80 -5.21
C ARG A 39 15.47 7.99 -4.21
N LYS A 40 15.62 8.50 -2.99
CA LYS A 40 16.35 7.81 -1.92
C LYS A 40 15.80 6.40 -1.64
N ALA A 41 14.49 6.26 -1.54
CA ALA A 41 13.87 4.95 -1.31
C ALA A 41 14.00 4.02 -2.51
N ASN A 42 13.92 4.55 -3.74
CA ASN A 42 14.11 3.78 -4.96
C ASN A 42 15.56 3.28 -5.10
N ASP A 43 16.54 4.11 -4.74
CA ASP A 43 17.96 3.74 -4.76
C ASP A 43 18.31 2.62 -3.77
N LEU A 44 17.55 2.50 -2.68
CA LEU A 44 17.65 1.36 -1.77
C LEU A 44 17.13 0.03 -2.39
N GLY A 45 16.37 0.10 -3.49
CA GLY A 45 15.81 -1.07 -4.17
C GLY A 45 14.69 -1.78 -3.38
N VAL A 46 14.08 -1.11 -2.39
CA VAL A 46 13.10 -1.73 -1.50
C VAL A 46 11.64 -1.39 -1.85
N ILE A 47 11.41 -0.35 -2.66
CA ILE A 47 10.06 0.05 -3.08
C ILE A 47 9.76 -0.42 -4.51
N CYS A 48 8.48 -0.64 -4.79
CA CYS A 48 8.00 -1.00 -6.13
C CYS A 48 6.74 -0.23 -6.53
N GLY A 49 6.43 0.87 -5.86
CA GLY A 49 5.28 1.73 -6.16
C GLY A 49 5.20 2.92 -5.23
N VAL A 50 4.26 3.81 -5.53
CA VAL A 50 4.06 5.07 -4.79
C VAL A 50 2.58 5.28 -4.52
N THR A 51 2.25 5.74 -3.32
CA THR A 51 0.94 6.34 -3.04
C THR A 51 1.09 7.82 -2.76
N THR A 52 0.23 8.61 -3.39
CA THR A 52 0.07 10.03 -3.07
C THR A 52 -1.32 10.31 -2.54
N ASN A 53 -1.54 11.51 -2.07
CA ASN A 53 -2.86 12.04 -1.73
C ASN A 53 -2.85 13.56 -1.82
N PRO A 54 -4.03 14.22 -1.84
CA PRO A 54 -4.09 15.68 -2.00
C PRO A 54 -3.29 16.47 -0.97
N SER A 55 -3.21 15.98 0.27
CA SER A 55 -2.45 16.65 1.34
C SER A 55 -0.93 16.53 1.12
N LEU A 56 -0.45 15.41 0.61
CA LEU A 56 0.96 15.22 0.27
C LEU A 56 1.36 16.10 -0.93
N ILE A 57 0.55 16.11 -1.98
CA ILE A 57 0.78 16.97 -3.16
C ILE A 57 0.77 18.46 -2.77
N ALA A 58 -0.19 18.87 -1.93
CA ALA A 58 -0.28 20.27 -1.49
C ALA A 58 0.97 20.73 -0.69
N LYS A 59 1.62 19.84 0.04
CA LYS A 59 2.86 20.17 0.78
C LYS A 59 4.03 20.49 -0.13
N GLU A 60 4.09 19.90 -1.30
CA GLU A 60 5.18 20.16 -2.26
C GLU A 60 4.99 21.51 -2.99
N GLY A 61 3.79 22.08 -2.99
CA GLY A 61 3.50 23.38 -3.62
C GLY A 61 3.63 23.38 -5.14
N LEU A 62 3.66 22.21 -5.77
CA LEU A 62 3.83 22.01 -7.21
C LEU A 62 2.55 21.54 -7.88
N ASP A 63 2.49 21.66 -9.21
CA ASP A 63 1.38 21.13 -10.00
C ASP A 63 1.31 19.60 -9.91
N PHE A 64 0.10 19.06 -9.73
CA PHE A 64 -0.12 17.62 -9.60
C PHE A 64 0.47 16.82 -10.78
N LYS A 65 0.24 17.30 -12.02
CA LYS A 65 0.70 16.56 -13.22
C LYS A 65 2.22 16.57 -13.34
N GLU A 66 2.86 17.67 -12.95
CA GLU A 66 4.33 17.77 -12.96
C GLU A 66 4.95 16.82 -11.95
N VAL A 67 4.46 16.81 -10.71
CA VAL A 67 4.91 15.89 -9.66
C VAL A 67 4.73 14.43 -10.10
N ILE A 68 3.55 14.07 -10.60
CA ILE A 68 3.29 12.69 -11.05
C ILE A 68 4.18 12.28 -12.21
N LYS A 69 4.43 13.15 -13.19
CA LYS A 69 5.36 12.85 -14.30
C LYS A 69 6.77 12.59 -13.79
N GLU A 70 7.24 13.36 -12.83
CA GLU A 70 8.55 13.14 -12.24
C GLU A 70 8.60 11.82 -11.48
N ILE A 71 7.60 11.51 -10.67
CA ILE A 71 7.49 10.23 -9.96
C ILE A 71 7.51 9.04 -10.95
N THR A 72 6.75 9.13 -12.06
CA THR A 72 6.72 8.07 -13.08
C THR A 72 8.05 7.87 -13.80
N SER A 73 8.93 8.86 -13.80
CA SER A 73 10.29 8.73 -14.36
C SER A 73 11.28 8.02 -13.42
N ILE A 74 10.95 7.93 -12.12
CA ILE A 74 11.82 7.35 -11.08
C ILE A 74 11.39 5.92 -10.76
N VAL A 75 10.09 5.67 -10.59
CA VAL A 75 9.56 4.38 -10.12
C VAL A 75 8.82 3.68 -11.25
N ASP A 76 9.34 2.52 -11.67
CA ASP A 76 8.65 1.63 -12.61
C ASP A 76 7.72 0.69 -11.84
N GLY A 77 6.52 1.19 -11.50
CA GLY A 77 5.53 0.45 -10.74
C GLY A 77 4.23 1.24 -10.57
N PRO A 78 3.24 0.68 -9.85
CA PRO A 78 1.96 1.36 -9.64
C PRO A 78 2.11 2.67 -8.89
N ILE A 79 1.50 3.73 -9.40
CA ILE A 79 1.52 5.07 -8.79
C ILE A 79 0.08 5.52 -8.58
N SER A 80 -0.32 5.65 -7.30
CA SER A 80 -1.67 6.09 -6.95
C SER A 80 -1.77 7.61 -6.93
N GLY A 81 -2.54 8.16 -7.89
CA GLY A 81 -2.95 9.57 -7.95
C GLY A 81 -4.42 9.69 -7.56
N GLU A 82 -4.73 10.55 -6.59
CA GLU A 82 -6.07 10.69 -6.03
C GLU A 82 -6.86 11.78 -6.72
N VAL A 83 -8.17 11.55 -6.93
CA VAL A 83 -9.12 12.57 -7.36
C VAL A 83 -9.16 13.72 -6.36
N LYS A 84 -9.55 14.92 -6.79
CA LYS A 84 -9.59 16.10 -5.92
C LYS A 84 -10.55 15.89 -4.75
N PRO A 85 -10.23 16.38 -3.54
CA PRO A 85 -11.09 16.22 -2.38
C PRO A 85 -12.40 17.02 -2.48
N THR A 86 -12.48 17.95 -3.41
CA THR A 86 -13.68 18.74 -3.71
C THR A 86 -14.62 18.08 -4.71
N THR A 87 -14.19 17.01 -5.39
CA THR A 87 -14.99 16.28 -6.38
C THR A 87 -15.74 15.16 -5.68
N LEU A 88 -17.05 15.35 -5.48
CA LEU A 88 -17.87 14.47 -4.66
C LEU A 88 -18.86 13.62 -5.47
N ASP A 89 -19.08 13.97 -6.74
CA ASP A 89 -20.04 13.28 -7.61
C ASP A 89 -19.35 12.32 -8.61
N PHE A 90 -20.12 11.38 -9.13
CA PHE A 90 -19.67 10.37 -10.06
C PHE A 90 -19.05 10.96 -11.34
N GLU A 91 -19.71 11.93 -11.97
CA GLU A 91 -19.29 12.48 -13.27
C GLU A 91 -17.94 13.22 -13.14
N GLY A 92 -17.79 14.01 -12.09
CA GLY A 92 -16.54 14.68 -11.76
C GLY A 92 -15.41 13.68 -11.48
N MET A 93 -15.68 12.64 -10.67
CA MET A 93 -14.69 11.60 -10.40
C MET A 93 -14.27 10.84 -11.67
N MET A 94 -15.20 10.53 -12.57
CA MET A 94 -14.87 9.85 -13.82
C MET A 94 -14.06 10.72 -14.76
N LYS A 95 -14.36 12.02 -14.85
CA LYS A 95 -13.55 12.97 -15.63
C LYS A 95 -12.10 12.96 -15.12
N GLU A 96 -11.91 13.17 -13.83
CA GLU A 96 -10.57 13.18 -13.22
C GLU A 96 -9.88 11.81 -13.32
N ALA A 97 -10.60 10.71 -13.16
CA ALA A 97 -10.05 9.37 -13.29
C ALA A 97 -9.44 9.12 -14.68
N ARG A 98 -10.13 9.54 -15.74
CA ARG A 98 -9.60 9.43 -17.11
C ARG A 98 -8.39 10.32 -17.33
N GLU A 99 -8.41 11.54 -16.79
CA GLU A 99 -7.27 12.48 -16.87
C GLU A 99 -6.03 11.92 -16.12
N ILE A 100 -6.21 11.36 -14.93
CA ILE A 100 -5.12 10.76 -14.13
C ILE A 100 -4.58 9.51 -14.85
N ALA A 101 -5.46 8.62 -15.29
CA ALA A 101 -5.04 7.40 -15.97
C ALA A 101 -4.28 7.67 -17.29
N ALA A 102 -4.58 8.78 -17.97
CA ALA A 102 -3.92 9.18 -19.20
C ALA A 102 -2.48 9.73 -19.02
N ILE A 103 -2.05 10.01 -17.79
CA ILE A 103 -0.70 10.58 -17.53
C ILE A 103 0.38 9.53 -17.84
N HIS A 104 0.19 8.28 -17.38
CA HIS A 104 1.17 7.20 -17.58
C HIS A 104 0.50 5.81 -17.39
N PRO A 105 0.96 4.75 -18.09
CA PRO A 105 0.40 3.39 -17.96
C PRO A 105 0.44 2.81 -16.53
N ASN A 106 1.36 3.26 -15.69
CA ASN A 106 1.50 2.83 -14.30
C ASN A 106 0.52 3.52 -13.33
N MET A 107 -0.29 4.46 -13.84
CA MET A 107 -1.24 5.18 -12.98
C MET A 107 -2.34 4.26 -12.45
N VAL A 108 -2.64 4.48 -11.17
CA VAL A 108 -3.76 3.89 -10.44
C VAL A 108 -4.59 5.03 -9.88
N VAL A 109 -5.84 5.11 -10.27
CA VAL A 109 -6.72 6.20 -9.80
C VAL A 109 -7.18 5.92 -8.38
N LYS A 110 -6.83 6.80 -7.46
CA LYS A 110 -7.21 6.68 -6.05
C LYS A 110 -8.52 7.45 -5.82
N ILE A 111 -9.51 6.76 -5.25
CA ILE A 111 -10.90 7.23 -5.13
C ILE A 111 -11.38 6.98 -3.69
N PRO A 112 -12.03 7.95 -3.02
CA PRO A 112 -12.54 7.76 -1.67
C PRO A 112 -13.70 6.77 -1.61
N MET A 113 -13.81 6.04 -0.48
CA MET A 113 -14.85 5.06 -0.21
C MET A 113 -16.21 5.73 0.07
N THR A 114 -16.90 6.08 -1.00
CA THR A 114 -18.24 6.67 -0.99
C THR A 114 -19.14 5.95 -1.99
N ALA A 115 -20.46 6.20 -1.95
CA ALA A 115 -21.38 5.64 -2.95
C ALA A 115 -21.00 6.08 -4.38
N GLU A 116 -20.67 7.35 -4.58
CA GLU A 116 -20.25 7.87 -5.88
C GLU A 116 -18.86 7.33 -6.27
N GLY A 117 -17.94 7.17 -5.31
CA GLY A 117 -16.65 6.53 -5.51
C GLY A 117 -16.75 5.07 -5.94
N LEU A 118 -17.70 4.31 -5.38
CA LEU A 118 -17.96 2.93 -5.81
C LEU A 118 -18.53 2.86 -7.24
N LYS A 119 -19.43 3.79 -7.61
CA LYS A 119 -19.92 3.91 -9.00
C LYS A 119 -18.76 4.20 -9.95
N ALA A 120 -17.89 5.15 -9.59
CA ALA A 120 -16.71 5.51 -10.38
C ALA A 120 -15.74 4.32 -10.50
N CYS A 121 -15.47 3.61 -9.41
CA CYS A 121 -14.65 2.39 -9.41
C CYS A 121 -15.21 1.34 -10.39
N HIS A 122 -16.51 1.10 -10.34
CA HIS A 122 -17.17 0.13 -11.25
C HIS A 122 -17.05 0.54 -12.72
N GLN A 123 -17.21 1.82 -13.03
CA GLN A 123 -17.05 2.33 -14.40
C GLN A 123 -15.58 2.30 -14.82
N CYS A 124 -14.63 2.67 -13.98
CA CYS A 124 -13.19 2.55 -14.22
C CYS A 124 -12.82 1.10 -14.58
N LYS A 125 -13.35 0.10 -13.86
CA LYS A 125 -13.13 -1.31 -14.19
C LYS A 125 -13.58 -1.67 -15.60
N LYS A 126 -14.72 -1.15 -16.05
CA LYS A 126 -15.22 -1.37 -17.43
C LYS A 126 -14.32 -0.71 -18.48
N GLU A 127 -13.70 0.41 -18.14
CA GLU A 127 -12.79 1.16 -19.01
C GLU A 127 -11.33 0.67 -18.92
N GLY A 128 -11.04 -0.38 -18.12
CA GLY A 128 -9.69 -0.91 -17.95
C GLY A 128 -8.78 -0.03 -17.09
N ILE A 129 -9.33 0.95 -16.37
CA ILE A 129 -8.61 1.85 -15.48
C ILE A 129 -8.43 1.17 -14.12
N LYS A 130 -7.19 1.03 -13.66
CA LYS A 130 -6.89 0.50 -12.33
C LYS A 130 -7.28 1.50 -11.24
N THR A 131 -7.89 1.01 -10.16
CA THR A 131 -8.33 1.86 -9.05
C THR A 131 -7.79 1.40 -7.71
N ASN A 132 -7.58 2.36 -6.81
CA ASN A 132 -7.25 2.19 -5.40
C ASN A 132 -8.33 2.87 -4.55
N ILE A 133 -9.22 2.09 -3.94
CA ILE A 133 -10.26 2.65 -3.08
C ILE A 133 -9.67 2.95 -1.71
N THR A 134 -9.70 4.21 -1.34
CA THR A 134 -9.05 4.75 -0.13
C THR A 134 -10.05 5.15 0.95
N LEU A 135 -9.56 5.51 2.14
CA LEU A 135 -10.36 5.83 3.32
C LEU A 135 -11.27 4.66 3.73
N ILE A 136 -10.70 3.49 3.78
CA ILE A 136 -11.37 2.28 4.25
C ILE A 136 -11.07 2.08 5.73
N PHE A 137 -12.15 1.93 6.52
CA PHE A 137 -12.10 1.77 7.98
C PHE A 137 -12.91 0.56 8.47
N SER A 138 -13.46 -0.26 7.54
CA SER A 138 -14.14 -1.51 7.89
C SER A 138 -13.96 -2.57 6.80
N ALA A 139 -14.06 -3.84 7.21
CA ALA A 139 -13.99 -4.96 6.27
C ALA A 139 -15.16 -4.95 5.27
N ASN A 140 -16.34 -4.49 5.66
CA ASN A 140 -17.49 -4.33 4.76
C ASN A 140 -17.19 -3.31 3.65
N GLN A 141 -16.53 -2.20 3.96
CA GLN A 141 -16.11 -1.23 2.96
C GLN A 141 -15.12 -1.84 1.96
N ALA A 142 -14.14 -2.61 2.45
CA ALA A 142 -13.20 -3.31 1.58
C ALA A 142 -13.90 -4.33 0.67
N LEU A 143 -14.89 -5.06 1.19
CA LEU A 143 -15.68 -6.01 0.40
C LEU A 143 -16.48 -5.30 -0.70
N LEU A 144 -17.15 -4.19 -0.39
CA LEU A 144 -17.89 -3.40 -1.39
C LEU A 144 -16.96 -2.85 -2.47
N ALA A 145 -15.79 -2.33 -2.09
CA ALA A 145 -14.78 -1.83 -3.03
C ALA A 145 -14.28 -2.93 -3.97
N ALA A 146 -13.95 -4.10 -3.43
CA ALA A 146 -13.53 -5.26 -4.22
C ALA A 146 -14.63 -5.72 -5.19
N ARG A 147 -15.89 -5.77 -4.73
CA ARG A 147 -17.06 -6.12 -5.57
C ARG A 147 -17.34 -5.08 -6.67
N ALA A 148 -17.04 -3.80 -6.41
CA ALA A 148 -17.11 -2.76 -7.45
C ALA A 148 -16.00 -2.90 -8.50
N GLY A 149 -14.96 -3.69 -8.24
CA GLY A 149 -13.89 -3.99 -9.18
C GLY A 149 -12.57 -3.27 -8.89
N ALA A 150 -12.37 -2.81 -7.66
CA ALA A 150 -11.12 -2.20 -7.23
C ALA A 150 -9.93 -3.14 -7.46
N THR A 151 -8.83 -2.59 -7.99
CA THR A 151 -7.54 -3.29 -8.07
C THR A 151 -6.88 -3.35 -6.71
N TYR A 152 -6.96 -2.24 -5.96
CA TYR A 152 -6.43 -2.09 -4.63
C TYR A 152 -7.49 -1.53 -3.67
N VAL A 153 -7.37 -1.92 -2.42
CA VAL A 153 -8.11 -1.34 -1.29
C VAL A 153 -7.10 -0.82 -0.27
N SER A 154 -7.30 0.41 0.22
CA SER A 154 -6.40 1.05 1.18
C SER A 154 -7.06 1.25 2.54
N PRO A 155 -7.05 0.25 3.43
CA PRO A 155 -7.45 0.41 4.83
C PRO A 155 -6.41 1.23 5.62
N PHE A 156 -6.90 2.13 6.48
CA PHE A 156 -6.10 3.09 7.23
C PHE A 156 -5.88 2.62 8.67
N ILE A 157 -4.73 2.00 8.95
CA ILE A 157 -4.44 1.45 10.27
C ILE A 157 -4.18 2.55 11.32
N GLY A 158 -3.29 3.50 11.05
CA GLY A 158 -2.89 4.48 12.05
C GLY A 158 -4.00 5.45 12.45
N ARG A 159 -5.03 5.67 11.62
CA ARG A 159 -6.20 6.47 12.00
C ARG A 159 -7.17 5.71 12.92
N LEU A 160 -7.24 4.38 12.82
CA LEU A 160 -7.98 3.56 13.78
C LEU A 160 -7.28 3.57 15.13
N ASP A 161 -5.95 3.46 15.15
CA ASP A 161 -5.17 3.56 16.38
C ASP A 161 -5.39 4.91 17.09
N ASP A 162 -5.57 6.02 16.34
CA ASP A 162 -5.85 7.35 16.89
C ASP A 162 -7.16 7.40 17.72
N ILE A 163 -8.11 6.51 17.43
CA ILE A 163 -9.38 6.39 18.15
C ILE A 163 -9.43 5.16 19.07
N SER A 164 -8.28 4.58 19.37
CA SER A 164 -8.13 3.40 20.24
C SER A 164 -8.78 2.12 19.69
N GLU A 165 -8.84 1.97 18.37
CA GLU A 165 -9.19 0.73 17.68
C GLU A 165 -7.92 0.07 17.12
N ASP A 166 -7.83 -1.27 17.13
CA ASP A 166 -6.69 -1.98 16.51
C ASP A 166 -6.81 -1.99 15.00
N GLY A 167 -6.06 -1.08 14.32
CA GLY A 167 -6.04 -1.01 12.86
C GLY A 167 -5.54 -2.30 12.19
N LEU A 168 -4.74 -3.10 12.89
CA LEU A 168 -4.20 -4.36 12.37
C LEU A 168 -5.25 -5.48 12.37
N ASP A 169 -6.23 -5.46 13.27
CA ASP A 169 -7.36 -6.41 13.25
C ASP A 169 -8.22 -6.21 12.00
N LEU A 170 -8.36 -4.97 11.54
CA LEU A 170 -8.99 -4.69 10.25
C LEU A 170 -8.25 -5.36 9.09
N ILE A 171 -6.91 -5.28 9.06
CA ILE A 171 -6.10 -5.91 8.00
C ILE A 171 -6.25 -7.42 8.03
N ARG A 172 -6.14 -8.07 9.21
CA ARG A 172 -6.33 -9.52 9.38
C ARG A 172 -7.70 -9.95 8.86
N THR A 173 -8.75 -9.23 9.26
CA THR A 173 -10.14 -9.50 8.85
C THR A 173 -10.31 -9.40 7.34
N ILE A 174 -9.80 -8.33 6.70
CA ILE A 174 -9.88 -8.16 5.24
C ILE A 174 -9.10 -9.26 4.53
N SER A 175 -7.89 -9.56 4.99
CA SER A 175 -7.02 -10.58 4.41
C SER A 175 -7.66 -11.97 4.45
N ASP A 176 -8.24 -12.36 5.59
CA ASP A 176 -8.95 -13.62 5.73
C ASP A 176 -10.22 -13.68 4.87
N MET A 177 -10.99 -12.59 4.85
CA MET A 177 -12.19 -12.48 4.03
C MET A 177 -11.86 -12.59 2.52
N PHE A 178 -10.83 -11.91 2.04
CA PHE A 178 -10.41 -11.96 0.64
C PHE A 178 -9.90 -13.35 0.28
N SER A 179 -9.15 -13.99 1.17
CA SER A 179 -8.68 -15.37 0.99
C SER A 179 -9.81 -16.39 0.91
N ILE A 180 -10.79 -16.29 1.83
CA ILE A 180 -11.96 -17.20 1.89
C ILE A 180 -12.82 -17.08 0.62
N ASN A 181 -12.97 -15.88 0.09
CA ASN A 181 -13.85 -15.60 -1.04
C ASN A 181 -13.13 -15.53 -2.39
N ASN A 182 -11.83 -15.86 -2.45
CA ASN A 182 -10.98 -15.78 -3.64
C ASN A 182 -11.09 -14.40 -4.34
N ILE A 183 -10.96 -13.33 -3.55
CA ILE A 183 -10.96 -11.96 -4.04
C ILE A 183 -9.54 -11.58 -4.43
N ASP A 184 -9.34 -11.11 -5.67
CA ASP A 184 -8.03 -10.76 -6.24
C ASP A 184 -7.60 -9.32 -5.92
N ALA A 185 -8.49 -8.48 -5.37
CA ALA A 185 -8.13 -7.12 -4.97
C ALA A 185 -7.02 -7.15 -3.91
N GLN A 186 -5.98 -6.31 -4.09
CA GLN A 186 -4.83 -6.29 -3.21
C GLN A 186 -5.00 -5.27 -2.08
N ILE A 187 -4.52 -5.63 -0.89
CA ILE A 187 -4.59 -4.81 0.31
C ILE A 187 -3.34 -3.93 0.41
N ILE A 188 -3.51 -2.62 0.35
CA ILE A 188 -2.46 -1.63 0.65
C ILE A 188 -2.70 -1.10 2.07
N CYS A 189 -1.91 -1.55 3.04
CA CYS A 189 -1.94 -0.95 4.37
C CYS A 189 -1.50 0.51 4.30
N ALA A 190 -2.41 1.43 4.61
CA ALA A 190 -2.18 2.87 4.58
C ALA A 190 -2.15 3.47 5.99
N SER A 191 -1.63 4.71 6.09
CA SER A 191 -1.44 5.39 7.39
C SER A 191 -0.49 4.63 8.33
N VAL A 192 0.53 4.00 7.76
CA VAL A 192 1.65 3.37 8.49
C VAL A 192 2.49 4.45 9.16
N ARG A 193 2.82 4.30 10.46
CA ARG A 193 3.48 5.36 11.23
C ARG A 193 4.81 4.98 11.84
N ASN A 194 5.10 3.69 11.94
CA ASN A 194 6.31 3.19 12.60
C ASN A 194 6.70 1.80 12.09
N PRO A 195 7.92 1.31 12.39
CA PRO A 195 8.39 -0.01 11.98
C PRO A 195 7.56 -1.19 12.52
N ILE A 196 6.91 -1.04 13.68
CA ILE A 196 6.05 -2.09 14.25
C ILE A 196 4.82 -2.29 13.38
N HIS A 197 4.20 -1.21 12.88
CA HIS A 197 3.10 -1.31 11.91
C HIS A 197 3.52 -2.09 10.67
N VAL A 198 4.72 -1.85 10.13
CA VAL A 198 5.22 -2.56 8.93
C VAL A 198 5.32 -4.06 9.19
N LEU A 199 5.96 -4.45 10.30
CA LEU A 199 6.06 -5.85 10.69
C LEU A 199 4.68 -6.50 10.87
N GLN A 200 3.78 -5.82 11.55
CA GLN A 200 2.44 -6.32 11.82
C GLN A 200 1.60 -6.42 10.55
N CYS A 201 1.70 -5.47 9.60
CA CYS A 201 1.07 -5.57 8.28
C CYS A 201 1.51 -6.84 7.55
N ALA A 202 2.81 -7.15 7.58
CA ALA A 202 3.33 -8.37 6.96
C ALA A 202 2.75 -9.63 7.62
N LEU A 203 2.69 -9.67 8.95
CA LEU A 203 2.11 -10.79 9.71
C LEU A 203 0.59 -10.92 9.54
N ALA A 204 -0.11 -9.80 9.31
CA ALA A 204 -1.54 -9.77 9.06
C ALA A 204 -1.92 -10.22 7.64
N GLY A 205 -0.96 -10.40 6.75
CA GLY A 205 -1.17 -10.87 5.39
C GLY A 205 -1.59 -9.77 4.42
N ALA A 206 -1.12 -8.54 4.63
CA ALA A 206 -1.20 -7.48 3.64
C ALA A 206 -0.41 -7.83 2.37
N ASP A 207 -0.87 -7.38 1.21
CA ASP A 207 -0.13 -7.52 -0.05
C ASP A 207 0.93 -6.41 -0.19
N ILE A 208 0.63 -5.24 0.33
CA ILE A 208 1.44 -4.03 0.24
C ILE A 208 1.34 -3.24 1.54
N ALA A 209 2.45 -2.68 2.00
CA ALA A 209 2.45 -1.59 2.97
C ALA A 209 2.95 -0.31 2.29
N THR A 210 2.17 0.78 2.35
CA THR A 210 2.66 2.08 1.89
C THR A 210 3.23 2.86 3.07
N VAL A 211 4.52 3.16 3.00
CA VAL A 211 5.35 3.51 4.14
C VAL A 211 6.00 4.88 3.91
N PRO A 212 5.90 5.84 4.86
CA PRO A 212 6.66 7.08 4.78
C PRO A 212 8.17 6.84 4.79
N TYR A 213 8.95 7.65 4.05
CA TYR A 213 10.40 7.50 3.94
C TYR A 213 11.09 7.42 5.31
N LYS A 214 10.70 8.27 6.25
CA LYS A 214 11.25 8.26 7.62
C LYS A 214 11.08 6.92 8.34
N VAL A 215 9.99 6.20 8.08
CA VAL A 215 9.77 4.87 8.66
C VAL A 215 10.70 3.85 8.01
N ILE A 216 10.88 3.91 6.68
CA ILE A 216 11.86 3.07 5.96
C ILE A 216 13.27 3.31 6.51
N GLU A 217 13.66 4.58 6.65
CA GLU A 217 14.95 4.97 7.23
C GLU A 217 15.14 4.41 8.65
N THR A 218 14.11 4.53 9.51
CA THR A 218 14.15 3.99 10.88
C THR A 218 14.32 2.46 10.89
N MET A 219 13.75 1.74 9.93
CA MET A 219 13.86 0.27 9.84
C MET A 219 15.28 -0.21 9.52
N ILE A 220 16.11 0.64 8.92
CA ILE A 220 17.50 0.31 8.56
C ILE A 220 18.40 0.32 9.79
N HIS A 221 18.14 1.22 10.74
CA HIS A 221 19.03 1.45 11.88
C HIS A 221 18.78 0.46 13.04
N HIS A 222 19.85 -0.20 13.47
CA HIS A 222 19.85 -1.04 14.65
C HIS A 222 21.18 -0.93 15.41
N PRO A 223 21.18 -0.66 16.73
CA PRO A 223 22.42 -0.47 17.50
C PRO A 223 23.40 -1.63 17.40
N LEU A 224 22.91 -2.88 17.35
CA LEU A 224 23.76 -4.06 17.22
C LEU A 224 24.39 -4.18 15.82
N THR A 225 23.77 -3.65 14.78
CA THR A 225 24.38 -3.58 13.44
C THR A 225 25.58 -2.66 13.47
N ASP A 226 25.44 -1.45 14.04
CA ASP A 226 26.52 -0.47 14.13
C ASP A 226 27.69 -1.01 14.99
N GLN A 227 27.38 -1.63 16.14
CA GLN A 227 28.39 -2.29 16.99
C GLN A 227 29.08 -3.45 16.25
N GLY A 228 28.32 -4.25 15.52
CA GLY A 228 28.85 -5.36 14.71
C GLY A 228 29.83 -4.88 13.65
N ILE A 229 29.46 -3.84 12.88
CA ILE A 229 30.31 -3.23 11.86
C ILE A 229 31.60 -2.69 12.49
N ALA A 230 31.50 -1.93 13.59
CA ALA A 230 32.68 -1.39 14.28
C ALA A 230 33.63 -2.48 14.77
N LYS A 231 33.06 -3.58 15.33
CA LYS A 231 33.87 -4.74 15.75
C LYS A 231 34.57 -5.39 14.56
N PHE A 232 33.87 -5.66 13.46
CA PHE A 232 34.47 -6.28 12.27
C PHE A 232 35.57 -5.40 11.68
N GLN A 233 35.39 -4.07 11.64
CA GLN A 233 36.43 -3.15 11.19
C GLN A 233 37.68 -3.19 12.11
N ALA A 234 37.48 -3.24 13.44
CA ALA A 234 38.58 -3.33 14.40
C ALA A 234 39.35 -4.65 14.25
N ASP A 235 38.64 -5.77 14.12
CA ASP A 235 39.26 -7.08 13.96
C ASP A 235 40.02 -7.20 12.62
N TYR A 236 39.46 -6.66 11.54
CA TYR A 236 40.13 -6.59 10.23
C TYR A 236 41.44 -5.80 10.28
N LYS A 237 41.42 -4.61 10.89
CA LYS A 237 42.61 -3.75 11.06
C LYS A 237 43.73 -4.41 11.86
N LYS A 238 43.43 -5.27 12.83
CA LYS A 238 44.45 -5.99 13.60
C LYS A 238 45.25 -6.99 12.77
N VAL A 239 44.67 -7.52 11.69
CA VAL A 239 45.29 -8.58 10.86
C VAL A 239 45.87 -8.01 9.56
N PHE A 240 45.21 -7.02 8.96
CA PHE A 240 45.48 -6.53 7.60
C PHE A 240 45.79 -5.02 7.53
N GLY A 241 45.66 -4.26 8.65
CA GLY A 241 45.87 -2.82 8.71
C GLY A 241 47.27 -2.37 9.03
#